data_b4949b119dacc8bda3ffd7f8e7340277
#
_entry.id   b4949b119dacc8bda3ffd7f8e7340277
#
_cell.length_a   1.000
_cell.length_b   1.000
_cell.length_c   1.000
_cell.angle_alpha   90.00
_cell.angle_beta   90.00
_cell.angle_gamma   90.00
#
_symmetry.space_group_name_H-M   'P 1'
#
loop_
_entity.id
_entity.type
_entity.pdbx_description
1 polymer ?
#
loop_
_entity_poly.entity_id
_entity_poly.type
_entity_poly.pdbx_seq_one_letter_code
_entity_poly.pdbx_strand_id
1 'polypeptide(L)'
;MIRQGQLEIVSPLAQVPGEGRSVLLVEDDPALRRYLQVVLQRAGYGVLSAGDGLEAMKFLLTETVDVVVTDALMPNLDGYELCRFVRSTSELSHLPIILLSALDPRNSTDESEQVNAFLAKPVSPEDLMACIESLNHKDTKTQNE
;
A
#
# COMPACT_ATOMS: atom_id res chain seq x y z
N MET A 1 -1.06 29.79 24.10
CA MET A 1 -0.86 29.38 23.43
C MET A 1 -0.54 28.76 23.03
N ILE A 2 -0.63 28.68 23.04
CA ILE A 2 -0.27 28.10 22.38
C ILE A 2 -0.30 27.63 21.98
N ARG A 3 -0.46 27.61 22.01
CA ARG A 3 -0.24 27.16 21.37
C ARG A 3 -0.07 26.86 20.59
N GLN A 4 -0.14 27.08 20.67
CA GLN A 4 0.26 26.79 19.79
C GLN A 4 0.73 26.21 19.41
N GLY A 5 0.87 26.22 19.76
CA GLY A 5 1.51 25.71 19.25
C GLY A 5 1.81 24.97 19.36
N GLN A 6 1.73 24.86 19.82
CA GLN A 6 2.08 23.89 19.71
C GLN A 6 2.07 23.08 18.94
N LEU A 7 1.66 23.38 18.48
CA LEU A 7 1.59 22.82 17.47
C LEU A 7 2.71 22.55 16.76
N GLU A 8 3.52 23.31 16.67
CA GLU A 8 4.60 23.10 15.95
C GLU A 8 5.32 22.00 16.41
N ILE A 9 5.07 21.68 17.49
CA ILE A 9 5.63 20.55 17.92
C ILE A 9 5.37 19.45 17.02
N VAL A 10 4.46 19.67 16.24
CA VAL A 10 4.15 18.79 15.23
C VAL A 10 5.29 18.46 14.38
N SER A 11 6.23 19.39 14.29
CA SER A 11 7.35 19.19 13.48
C SER A 11 8.03 17.87 13.65
N PRO A 12 8.27 17.43 14.83
CA PRO A 12 8.89 16.14 14.99
C PRO A 12 8.06 15.03 14.40
N LEU A 13 6.78 15.22 14.36
CA LEU A 13 5.95 14.21 13.81
C LEU A 13 6.22 14.02 12.34
N ALA A 14 6.70 15.05 11.71
CA ALA A 14 7.01 14.95 10.31
C ALA A 14 8.16 14.03 10.05
N GLN A 15 8.87 13.61 11.09
CA GLN A 15 9.98 12.71 10.94
C GLN A 15 9.54 11.25 10.99
N VAL A 16 8.29 10.99 11.32
CA VAL A 16 7.82 9.62 11.46
C VAL A 16 7.68 9.01 10.08
N PRO A 17 8.30 7.84 9.84
CA PRO A 17 8.14 7.20 8.53
C PRO A 17 6.67 6.98 8.25
N GLY A 18 6.26 7.23 7.06
CA GLY A 18 4.86 7.04 6.68
C GLY A 18 3.95 8.19 6.98
N GLU A 19 4.45 9.21 7.66
CA GLU A 19 3.62 10.34 8.04
C GLU A 19 2.95 10.95 6.82
N GLY A 20 1.64 11.10 6.88
CA GLY A 20 0.90 11.72 5.81
C GLY A 20 0.62 10.84 4.61
N ARG A 21 1.02 9.58 4.66
CA ARG A 21 0.80 8.66 3.56
C ARG A 21 -0.31 7.70 3.88
N SER A 22 -1.07 7.31 2.86
CA SER A 22 -2.23 6.46 3.01
C SER A 22 -2.02 5.15 2.27
N VAL A 23 -2.18 4.04 2.97
CA VAL A 23 -2.02 2.70 2.40
C VAL A 23 -3.39 2.04 2.29
N LEU A 24 -3.69 1.48 1.13
CA LEU A 24 -4.85 0.62 0.99
C LEU A 24 -4.35 -0.81 1.15
N LEU A 25 -4.76 -1.46 2.22
CA LEU A 25 -4.34 -2.83 2.54
C LEU A 25 -5.47 -3.77 2.22
N VAL A 26 -5.23 -4.71 1.31
CA VAL A 26 -6.24 -5.65 0.85
C VAL A 26 -5.81 -7.06 1.19
N GLU A 27 -6.50 -7.69 2.10
CA GLU A 27 -6.15 -9.02 2.59
C GLU A 27 -7.40 -9.71 3.09
N ASP A 28 -7.71 -10.90 2.58
CA ASP A 28 -8.95 -11.57 2.94
C ASP A 28 -8.88 -12.31 4.28
N ASP A 29 -7.69 -12.62 4.78
CA ASP A 29 -7.54 -13.24 6.09
C ASP A 29 -7.67 -12.14 7.14
N PRO A 30 -8.73 -12.17 7.98
CA PRO A 30 -8.93 -11.06 8.93
C PRO A 30 -7.81 -10.90 9.94
N ALA A 31 -7.22 -12.01 10.39
CA ALA A 31 -6.16 -11.93 11.40
C ALA A 31 -4.90 -11.29 10.81
N LEU A 32 -4.53 -11.70 9.61
CA LEU A 32 -3.36 -11.13 8.96
C LEU A 32 -3.63 -9.67 8.59
N ARG A 33 -4.82 -9.38 8.12
CA ARG A 33 -5.19 -8.01 7.77
C ARG A 33 -5.05 -7.09 8.98
N ARG A 34 -5.57 -7.55 10.14
CA ARG A 34 -5.48 -6.75 11.35
C ARG A 34 -4.04 -6.55 11.78
N TYR A 35 -3.25 -7.62 11.70
CA TYR A 35 -1.85 -7.54 12.10
C TYR A 35 -1.09 -6.53 11.25
N LEU A 36 -1.24 -6.61 9.94
CA LEU A 36 -0.54 -5.70 9.05
C LEU A 36 -1.05 -4.26 9.20
N GLN A 37 -2.34 -4.11 9.45
CA GLN A 37 -2.90 -2.80 9.67
C GLN A 37 -2.25 -2.12 10.88
N VAL A 38 -2.11 -2.85 11.97
CA VAL A 38 -1.52 -2.30 13.18
C VAL A 38 -0.05 -1.95 12.94
N VAL A 39 0.66 -2.83 12.25
CA VAL A 39 2.06 -2.59 11.93
C VAL A 39 2.22 -1.29 11.13
N LEU A 40 1.39 -1.12 10.11
CA LEU A 40 1.48 0.07 9.27
C LEU A 40 1.07 1.33 10.04
N GLN A 41 0.05 1.23 10.87
CA GLN A 41 -0.38 2.38 11.64
C GLN A 41 0.68 2.83 12.63
N ARG A 42 1.38 1.88 13.21
CA ARG A 42 2.45 2.22 14.15
C ARG A 42 3.63 2.88 13.46
N ALA A 43 3.77 2.65 12.18
CA ALA A 43 4.82 3.28 11.40
C ALA A 43 4.39 4.65 10.87
N GLY A 44 3.19 5.10 11.19
CA GLY A 44 2.75 6.44 10.82
C GLY A 44 1.86 6.51 9.60
N TYR A 45 1.55 5.36 8.98
CA TYR A 45 0.68 5.38 7.80
C TYR A 45 -0.79 5.44 8.20
N GLY A 46 -1.59 6.13 7.41
CA GLY A 46 -3.03 5.97 7.46
C GLY A 46 -3.36 4.70 6.70
N VAL A 47 -4.28 3.88 7.21
CA VAL A 47 -4.59 2.61 6.58
C VAL A 47 -6.07 2.48 6.32
N LEU A 48 -6.40 2.15 5.07
CA LEU A 48 -7.74 1.72 4.69
C LEU A 48 -7.64 0.22 4.49
N SER A 49 -8.46 -0.54 5.16
CA SER A 49 -8.41 -2.00 5.14
C SER A 49 -9.58 -2.56 4.36
N ALA A 50 -9.30 -3.44 3.43
CA ALA A 50 -10.33 -4.09 2.62
C ALA A 50 -10.16 -5.60 2.70
N GLY A 51 -11.27 -6.32 2.71
CA GLY A 51 -11.26 -7.78 2.81
C GLY A 51 -11.26 -8.48 1.45
N ASP A 52 -11.49 -7.75 0.37
CA ASP A 52 -11.43 -8.33 -0.97
C ASP A 52 -11.26 -7.20 -1.98
N GLY A 53 -11.11 -7.58 -3.23
CA GLY A 53 -10.83 -6.61 -4.28
C GLY A 53 -11.98 -5.67 -4.59
N LEU A 54 -13.21 -6.13 -4.38
CA LEU A 54 -14.36 -5.25 -4.65
C LEU A 54 -14.43 -4.13 -3.63
N GLU A 55 -14.18 -4.44 -2.38
CA GLU A 55 -14.14 -3.42 -1.34
C GLU A 55 -12.98 -2.46 -1.62
N ALA A 56 -11.85 -3.01 -2.05
CA ALA A 56 -10.70 -2.18 -2.38
C ALA A 56 -11.02 -1.20 -3.51
N MET A 57 -11.72 -1.66 -4.53
CA MET A 57 -12.12 -0.79 -5.62
C MET A 57 -12.97 0.38 -5.14
N LYS A 58 -13.86 0.11 -4.19
CA LYS A 58 -14.70 1.18 -3.65
C LYS A 58 -13.87 2.24 -2.95
N PHE A 59 -12.86 1.81 -2.18
CA PHE A 59 -11.98 2.76 -1.53
C PHE A 59 -11.20 3.58 -2.58
N LEU A 60 -10.72 2.92 -3.63
CA LEU A 60 -9.95 3.63 -4.64
C LEU A 60 -10.76 4.68 -5.37
N LEU A 61 -12.07 4.47 -5.47
CA LEU A 61 -12.93 5.42 -6.15
C LEU A 61 -13.37 6.59 -5.26
N THR A 62 -13.22 6.47 -3.95
CA THR A 62 -13.75 7.48 -3.04
C THR A 62 -12.71 8.11 -2.13
N GLU A 63 -11.54 7.49 -1.98
CA GLU A 63 -10.52 7.96 -1.02
C GLU A 63 -9.21 8.20 -1.73
N THR A 64 -8.37 9.02 -1.14
CA THR A 64 -7.02 9.23 -1.66
C THR A 64 -6.10 8.18 -1.09
N VAL A 65 -5.41 7.46 -1.96
CA VAL A 65 -4.52 6.38 -1.58
C VAL A 65 -3.16 6.63 -2.21
N ASP A 66 -2.11 6.40 -1.44
CA ASP A 66 -0.74 6.63 -1.92
C ASP A 66 -0.05 5.34 -2.35
N VAL A 67 -0.46 4.21 -1.81
CA VAL A 67 0.11 2.92 -2.20
C VAL A 67 -0.88 1.82 -1.90
N VAL A 68 -0.91 0.79 -2.74
CA VAL A 68 -1.78 -0.36 -2.59
C VAL A 68 -0.93 -1.56 -2.19
N VAL A 69 -1.30 -2.25 -1.12
CA VAL A 69 -0.67 -3.49 -0.70
C VAL A 69 -1.78 -4.53 -0.73
N THR A 70 -1.68 -5.51 -1.63
CA THR A 70 -2.77 -6.46 -1.83
C THR A 70 -2.28 -7.88 -1.92
N ASP A 71 -3.05 -8.78 -1.33
CA ASP A 71 -2.85 -10.20 -1.53
C ASP A 71 -3.09 -10.52 -3.00
N ALA A 72 -2.35 -11.48 -3.53
CA ALA A 72 -2.49 -11.87 -4.91
C ALA A 72 -3.77 -12.65 -5.14
N LEU A 73 -4.10 -13.56 -4.25
CA LEU A 73 -5.25 -14.45 -4.42
C LEU A 73 -6.27 -14.18 -3.33
N MET A 74 -7.46 -13.78 -3.76
CA MET A 74 -8.57 -13.46 -2.87
C MET A 74 -9.86 -13.82 -3.57
N PRO A 75 -10.94 -14.04 -2.80
CA PRO A 75 -12.23 -14.28 -3.42
C PRO A 75 -12.75 -13.01 -4.08
N ASN A 76 -13.65 -13.20 -5.00
CA ASN A 76 -14.36 -12.16 -5.72
C ASN A 76 -13.47 -11.49 -6.78
N LEU A 77 -12.60 -10.60 -6.37
CA LEU A 77 -11.69 -9.93 -7.29
C LEU A 77 -10.30 -10.06 -6.69
N ASP A 78 -9.39 -10.76 -7.36
CA ASP A 78 -8.07 -11.01 -6.79
C ASP A 78 -7.13 -9.83 -7.04
N GLY A 79 -5.89 -9.96 -6.52
CA GLY A 79 -4.94 -8.87 -6.59
C GLY A 79 -4.52 -8.52 -8.00
N TYR A 80 -4.44 -9.50 -8.88
CA TYR A 80 -4.09 -9.23 -10.27
C TYR A 80 -5.19 -8.47 -10.98
N GLU A 81 -6.42 -8.84 -10.70
CA GLU A 81 -7.56 -8.12 -11.29
C GLU A 81 -7.64 -6.72 -10.76
N LEU A 82 -7.36 -6.53 -9.47
CA LEU A 82 -7.33 -5.21 -8.88
C LEU A 82 -6.25 -4.35 -9.55
N CYS A 83 -5.11 -4.96 -9.81
CA CYS A 83 -4.02 -4.29 -10.48
C CYS A 83 -4.43 -3.80 -11.86
N ARG A 84 -5.09 -4.66 -12.62
CA ARG A 84 -5.56 -4.28 -13.95
C ARG A 84 -6.56 -3.12 -13.87
N PHE A 85 -7.41 -3.15 -12.86
CA PHE A 85 -8.35 -2.04 -12.65
C PHE A 85 -7.62 -0.73 -12.42
N VAL A 86 -6.62 -0.76 -11.54
CA VAL A 86 -5.86 0.44 -11.22
C VAL A 86 -5.14 0.96 -12.47
N ARG A 87 -4.49 0.07 -13.22
CA ARG A 87 -3.71 0.49 -14.38
C ARG A 87 -4.58 1.00 -15.52
N SER A 88 -5.83 0.55 -15.57
CA SER A 88 -6.73 0.99 -16.65
C SER A 88 -7.56 2.21 -16.26
N THR A 89 -7.43 2.70 -15.03
CA THR A 89 -8.16 3.88 -14.58
C THR A 89 -7.18 5.05 -14.57
N SER A 90 -7.42 6.06 -15.40
CA SER A 90 -6.40 7.07 -15.62
C SER A 90 -5.97 7.81 -14.36
N GLU A 91 -6.89 8.08 -13.45
CA GLU A 91 -6.54 8.78 -12.22
C GLU A 91 -5.73 7.93 -11.26
N LEU A 92 -5.76 6.61 -11.44
CA LEU A 92 -5.12 5.68 -10.53
C LEU A 92 -3.91 4.98 -11.13
N SER A 93 -3.68 5.18 -12.42
CA SER A 93 -2.73 4.34 -13.14
C SER A 93 -1.29 4.46 -12.65
N HIS A 94 -0.97 5.50 -11.91
CA HIS A 94 0.38 5.73 -11.39
C HIS A 94 0.59 5.16 -10.00
N LEU A 95 -0.46 4.64 -9.35
CA LEU A 95 -0.33 4.19 -7.97
C LEU A 95 0.65 3.04 -7.85
N PRO A 96 1.57 3.11 -6.88
CA PRO A 96 2.44 1.96 -6.61
C PRO A 96 1.62 0.81 -6.04
N ILE A 97 1.90 -0.39 -6.50
CA ILE A 97 1.20 -1.59 -6.04
C ILE A 97 2.22 -2.62 -5.60
N ILE A 98 2.05 -3.12 -4.38
CA ILE A 98 2.86 -4.21 -3.83
C ILE A 98 1.96 -5.42 -3.71
N LEU A 99 2.37 -6.53 -4.32
CA LEU A 99 1.60 -7.75 -4.31
C LEU A 99 2.19 -8.73 -3.32
N LEU A 100 1.35 -9.27 -2.43
CA LEU A 100 1.77 -10.28 -1.47
C LEU A 100 1.35 -11.63 -1.99
N SER A 101 2.27 -12.56 -2.12
CA SER A 101 1.96 -13.83 -2.74
C SER A 101 2.70 -14.99 -2.09
N ALA A 102 2.01 -16.12 -1.94
CA ALA A 102 2.64 -17.35 -1.48
C ALA A 102 3.43 -18.01 -2.61
N LEU A 103 3.21 -17.57 -3.85
CA LEU A 103 3.87 -18.16 -5.00
C LEU A 103 5.15 -17.39 -5.32
N ASP A 104 6.07 -18.09 -5.98
CA ASP A 104 7.32 -17.45 -6.39
C ASP A 104 7.01 -16.37 -7.44
N PRO A 105 7.33 -15.13 -7.17
CA PRO A 105 7.04 -14.05 -8.13
C PRO A 105 7.72 -14.26 -9.47
N ARG A 106 8.84 -14.98 -9.49
CA ARG A 106 9.57 -15.19 -10.73
C ARG A 106 8.82 -16.07 -11.70
N ASN A 107 7.77 -16.76 -11.23
CA ASN A 107 6.95 -17.58 -12.10
C ASN A 107 5.74 -16.81 -12.59
N SER A 108 5.67 -15.54 -12.27
CA SER A 108 4.55 -14.71 -12.72
C SER A 108 4.61 -14.51 -14.21
N THR A 109 3.42 -14.31 -14.79
CA THR A 109 3.32 -14.10 -16.21
C THR A 109 3.28 -12.60 -16.50
N ASP A 110 2.58 -12.22 -17.52
CA ASP A 110 2.51 -10.83 -17.93
C ASP A 110 2.00 -9.89 -16.86
N GLU A 111 1.22 -10.40 -15.92
CA GLU A 111 0.69 -9.54 -14.87
C GLU A 111 1.80 -8.94 -14.01
N SER A 112 2.96 -9.56 -13.99
CA SER A 112 4.05 -9.05 -13.17
C SER A 112 4.45 -7.65 -13.58
N GLU A 113 4.19 -7.26 -14.81
CA GLU A 113 4.56 -5.93 -15.27
C GLU A 113 3.66 -4.85 -14.71
N GLN A 114 2.54 -5.23 -14.12
CA GLN A 114 1.57 -4.26 -13.62
C GLN A 114 1.76 -3.92 -12.16
N VAL A 115 2.64 -4.62 -11.47
CA VAL A 115 2.89 -4.34 -10.07
C VAL A 115 4.29 -3.78 -9.92
N ASN A 116 4.48 -3.01 -8.87
CA ASN A 116 5.77 -2.37 -8.61
C ASN A 116 6.68 -3.24 -7.80
N ALA A 117 6.14 -4.15 -7.01
CA ALA A 117 6.94 -5.03 -6.19
C ALA A 117 6.15 -6.26 -5.78
N PHE A 118 6.86 -7.35 -5.54
CA PHE A 118 6.28 -8.58 -4.99
C PHE A 118 6.95 -8.86 -3.66
N LEU A 119 6.16 -9.34 -2.69
CA LEU A 119 6.71 -9.82 -1.44
C LEU A 119 6.14 -11.20 -1.18
N ALA A 120 7.01 -12.13 -0.79
CA ALA A 120 6.59 -13.50 -0.52
C ALA A 120 5.93 -13.58 0.84
N LYS A 121 4.91 -14.42 0.95
CA LYS A 121 4.29 -14.71 2.22
C LYS A 121 5.01 -15.87 2.88
N PRO A 122 5.20 -15.86 4.17
CA PRO A 122 4.73 -14.82 5.12
C PRO A 122 5.61 -13.58 5.03
N VAL A 123 4.96 -12.42 5.01
CA VAL A 123 5.70 -11.18 4.83
C VAL A 123 6.09 -10.63 6.19
N SER A 124 7.33 -10.17 6.33
CA SER A 124 7.75 -9.57 7.58
C SER A 124 7.41 -8.08 7.57
N PRO A 125 7.10 -7.52 8.74
CA PRO A 125 6.82 -6.09 8.81
C PRO A 125 7.97 -5.24 8.28
N GLU A 126 9.20 -5.64 8.56
CA GLU A 126 10.36 -4.90 8.12
C GLU A 126 10.47 -4.87 6.61
N ASP A 127 10.21 -6.01 5.96
CA ASP A 127 10.29 -6.08 4.52
C ASP A 127 9.20 -5.25 3.88
N LEU A 128 8.00 -5.26 4.46
CA LEU A 128 6.89 -4.47 3.93
C LEU A 128 7.21 -2.99 4.03
N MET A 129 7.69 -2.55 5.18
CA MET A 129 8.03 -1.15 5.37
C MET A 129 9.12 -0.70 4.43
N ALA A 130 10.18 -1.52 4.28
CA ALA A 130 11.27 -1.18 3.40
C ALA A 130 10.78 -1.07 1.96
N CYS A 131 9.87 -1.96 1.58
CA CYS A 131 9.34 -1.97 0.23
C CYS A 131 8.54 -0.69 -0.05
N ILE A 132 7.69 -0.30 0.89
CA ILE A 132 6.89 0.90 0.72
C ILE A 132 7.78 2.13 0.61
N GLU A 133 8.80 2.22 1.47
CA GLU A 133 9.69 3.35 1.44
C GLU A 133 10.53 3.42 0.18
N SER A 134 10.91 2.26 -0.32
CA SER A 134 11.66 2.20 -1.56
C SER A 134 10.85 2.77 -2.72
N LEU A 135 9.57 2.48 -2.77
CA LEU A 135 8.73 2.99 -3.84
C LEU A 135 8.53 4.50 -3.72
N ASN A 136 8.41 4.99 -2.50
CA ASN A 136 8.29 6.43 -2.31
C ASN A 136 9.56 7.14 -2.75
N HIS A 137 10.71 6.57 -2.46
CA HIS A 137 11.97 7.13 -2.87
C HIS A 137 12.09 7.17 -4.39
N LYS A 138 11.67 6.11 -5.04
CA LYS A 138 11.73 6.06 -6.49
C LYS A 138 10.89 7.16 -7.11
N ASP A 139 9.69 7.36 -6.58
CA ASP A 139 8.82 8.42 -7.09
C ASP A 139 9.49 9.77 -6.95
N THR A 140 10.11 10.01 -5.82
CA THR A 140 10.79 11.28 -5.59
C THR A 140 11.91 11.47 -6.58
N LYS A 141 12.69 10.45 -6.81
CA LYS A 141 13.79 10.55 -7.76
C LYS A 141 13.28 10.81 -9.14
N THR A 142 12.24 10.14 -9.54
CA THR A 142 11.68 10.32 -10.86
C THR A 142 11.22 11.74 -11.05
N GLN A 143 10.62 12.31 -10.04
CA GLN A 143 10.13 13.67 -10.14
C GLN A 143 11.25 14.68 -10.28
N ASN A 144 12.40 14.40 -9.72
CA ASN A 144 13.51 15.31 -9.78
C ASN A 144 14.22 15.28 -11.10
N GLU A 145 13.94 14.31 -11.90
CA GLU A 145 14.54 14.25 -13.21
C GLU A 145 13.62 14.84 -14.25
#